data_f807ba1bc9a4abf48fdb22297cadb681
#
_entry.id   f807ba1bc9a4abf48fdb22297cadb681
#
_cell.length_a   1.000
_cell.length_b   1.000
_cell.length_c   1.000
_cell.angle_alpha   90.00
_cell.angle_beta   90.00
_cell.angle_gamma   90.00
#
_symmetry.space_group_name_H-M   'P 1'
#
loop_
_entity.id
_entity.type
_entity.pdbx_description
1 polymer ?
#
loop_
_entity_poly.entity_id
_entity_poly.type
_entity_poly.pdbx_seq_one_letter_code
_entity_poly.pdbx_strand_id
1 'polypeptide(L)'
;MNILLLDQYSDLGGAQQCLLDLLPALRERGWRVRAAVPGSGPLVPAMRAMGVVVDSISCGPYLLGRKSASDALRFAAGFPRFAAGIARLADGSNADLIYVNGPRLLPAAAWAARRTGRPILFHCHSRLAQRYASWLAGCSLELAGAATVACCRFAAEPLARYAGSRLRIIYNAAREPPQKRSPRGPSALLRIGVVGRIAPEKGQAEFLRAARLLAPSLPPCRFVICGDALFSDPGAERYRKLLYELAAGLPVDFLGWRTEVWPVLSQLDLLVTPSIREPAATRVILEAYACRVPVVAFPSGGIPEVVVDGKTGFLVSPSTPAALAAKIASVLARRTKLESAALAGHVLWRERFTLERYRSEMVDAVSWAARRG
;
A
#
# COMPACT_ATOMS: atom_id res chain seq x y z
N MET A 1 -0.11 -27.74 -0.07
CA MET A 1 -1.11 -26.90 -0.74
C MET A 1 -0.45 -26.14 -1.86
N ASN A 2 -1.07 -26.08 -3.03
CA ASN A 2 -0.62 -25.32 -4.19
C ASN A 2 -1.48 -24.05 -4.31
N ILE A 3 -0.86 -22.90 -4.44
CA ILE A 3 -1.53 -21.60 -4.51
C ILE A 3 -1.25 -20.98 -5.88
N LEU A 4 -2.32 -20.68 -6.63
CA LEU A 4 -2.23 -19.81 -7.80
C LEU A 4 -2.43 -18.36 -7.36
N LEU A 5 -1.38 -17.57 -7.44
CA LEU A 5 -1.36 -16.17 -7.06
C LEU A 5 -1.53 -15.29 -8.30
N LEU A 6 -2.51 -14.41 -8.28
CA LEU A 6 -2.80 -13.47 -9.36
C LEU A 6 -2.52 -12.04 -8.89
N ASP A 7 -1.66 -11.30 -9.59
CA ASP A 7 -1.51 -9.86 -9.39
C ASP A 7 -1.83 -9.10 -10.68
N GLN A 8 -2.42 -7.93 -10.53
CA GLN A 8 -2.84 -7.08 -11.65
C GLN A 8 -1.73 -6.14 -12.16
N TYR A 9 -0.58 -6.12 -11.48
CA TYR A 9 0.59 -5.31 -11.83
C TYR A 9 1.87 -6.11 -11.77
N SER A 10 2.86 -5.72 -12.57
CA SER A 10 4.23 -6.19 -12.46
C SER A 10 5.19 -5.18 -11.82
N ASP A 11 4.71 -3.97 -11.53
CA ASP A 11 5.46 -2.96 -10.78
C ASP A 11 5.46 -3.24 -9.27
N LEU A 12 6.43 -2.64 -8.55
CA LEU A 12 6.52 -2.75 -7.10
C LEU A 12 5.85 -1.56 -6.40
N GLY A 13 4.64 -1.77 -5.95
CA GLY A 13 3.91 -0.88 -5.04
C GLY A 13 3.74 -1.47 -3.65
N GLY A 14 3.01 -0.79 -2.78
CA GLY A 14 2.76 -1.26 -1.40
C GLY A 14 2.04 -2.61 -1.33
N ALA A 15 1.10 -2.89 -2.23
CA ALA A 15 0.39 -4.17 -2.30
C ALA A 15 1.31 -5.32 -2.69
N GLN A 16 2.18 -5.11 -3.69
CA GLN A 16 3.15 -6.10 -4.14
C GLN A 16 4.22 -6.36 -3.07
N GLN A 17 4.61 -5.32 -2.32
CA GLN A 17 5.53 -5.51 -1.20
C GLN A 17 4.90 -6.36 -0.09
N CYS A 18 3.60 -6.16 0.24
CA CYS A 18 2.90 -7.03 1.19
C CYS A 18 2.86 -8.49 0.72
N LEU A 19 2.75 -8.69 -0.59
CA LEU A 19 2.78 -10.02 -1.18
C LEU A 19 4.17 -10.65 -1.06
N LEU A 20 5.24 -9.93 -1.42
CA LEU A 20 6.62 -10.40 -1.25
C LEU A 20 6.93 -10.69 0.23
N ASP A 21 6.41 -9.89 1.15
CA ASP A 21 6.56 -10.11 2.58
C ASP A 21 5.87 -11.40 3.07
N LEU A 22 4.81 -11.84 2.39
CA LEU A 22 4.06 -13.07 2.73
C LEU A 22 4.71 -14.34 2.18
N LEU A 23 5.32 -14.30 0.98
CA LEU A 23 5.82 -15.49 0.29
C LEU A 23 6.72 -16.40 1.13
N PRO A 24 7.67 -15.91 1.95
CA PRO A 24 8.48 -16.78 2.81
C PRO A 24 7.65 -17.64 3.75
N ALA A 25 6.65 -17.05 4.41
CA ALA A 25 5.80 -17.77 5.37
C ALA A 25 4.93 -18.84 4.70
N LEU A 26 4.47 -18.62 3.46
CA LEU A 26 3.76 -19.66 2.69
C LEU A 26 4.70 -20.83 2.39
N ARG A 27 5.95 -20.56 2.04
CA ARG A 27 6.96 -21.59 1.73
C ARG A 27 7.40 -22.37 2.99
N GLU A 28 7.54 -21.69 4.12
CA GLU A 28 7.86 -22.32 5.42
C GLU A 28 6.78 -23.34 5.85
N ARG A 29 5.53 -23.14 5.39
CA ARG A 29 4.45 -24.12 5.55
C ARG A 29 4.50 -25.27 4.54
N GLY A 30 5.50 -25.34 3.67
CA GLY A 30 5.62 -26.32 2.60
C GLY A 30 4.62 -26.08 1.44
N TRP A 31 4.02 -24.88 1.34
CA TRP A 31 3.09 -24.57 0.26
C TRP A 31 3.84 -24.11 -0.99
N ARG A 32 3.36 -24.56 -2.14
CA ARG A 32 3.89 -24.18 -3.44
C ARG A 32 3.11 -23.02 -4.00
N VAL A 33 3.82 -21.97 -4.39
CA VAL A 33 3.21 -20.77 -4.98
C VAL A 33 3.61 -20.70 -6.45
N ARG A 34 2.63 -20.59 -7.33
CA ARG A 34 2.79 -20.21 -8.73
C ARG A 34 2.08 -18.89 -8.93
N ALA A 35 2.76 -17.91 -9.53
CA ALA A 35 2.20 -16.58 -9.74
C ALA A 35 1.86 -16.35 -11.20
N ALA A 36 0.85 -15.53 -11.48
CA ALA A 36 0.55 -15.02 -12.81
C ALA A 36 0.37 -13.49 -12.72
N VAL A 37 1.22 -12.76 -13.47
CA VAL A 37 1.27 -11.30 -13.48
C VAL A 37 1.37 -10.77 -14.91
N PRO A 38 0.90 -9.53 -15.20
CA PRO A 38 1.04 -8.94 -16.52
C PRO A 38 2.47 -8.41 -16.74
N GLY A 39 2.99 -8.58 -17.96
CA GLY A 39 4.26 -7.97 -18.34
C GLY A 39 5.49 -8.53 -17.64
N SER A 40 6.55 -7.71 -17.56
CA SER A 40 7.90 -8.10 -17.10
C SER A 40 8.51 -7.09 -16.10
N GLY A 41 7.68 -6.35 -15.38
CA GLY A 41 8.13 -5.37 -14.40
C GLY A 41 8.87 -5.97 -13.20
N PRO A 42 9.38 -5.15 -12.28
CA PRO A 42 10.30 -5.53 -11.21
C PRO A 42 9.74 -6.57 -10.21
N LEU A 43 8.43 -6.76 -10.15
CA LEU A 43 7.81 -7.82 -9.34
C LEU A 43 8.20 -9.22 -9.84
N VAL A 44 8.33 -9.40 -11.17
CA VAL A 44 8.64 -10.71 -11.77
C VAL A 44 10.01 -11.25 -11.32
N PRO A 45 11.13 -10.53 -11.51
CA PRO A 45 12.41 -10.99 -11.00
C PRO A 45 12.45 -11.11 -9.48
N ALA A 46 11.76 -10.24 -8.73
CA ALA A 46 11.68 -10.35 -7.27
C ALA A 46 11.03 -11.66 -6.81
N MET A 47 9.91 -12.07 -7.42
CA MET A 47 9.25 -13.34 -7.13
C MET A 47 10.11 -14.54 -7.54
N ARG A 48 10.75 -14.48 -8.73
CA ARG A 48 11.63 -15.55 -9.21
C ARG A 48 12.84 -15.75 -8.30
N ALA A 49 13.44 -14.68 -7.81
CA ALA A 49 14.52 -14.74 -6.82
C ALA A 49 14.10 -15.45 -5.51
N MET A 50 12.81 -15.44 -5.20
CA MET A 50 12.22 -16.17 -4.07
C MET A 50 11.80 -17.61 -4.45
N GLY A 51 12.13 -18.08 -5.66
CA GLY A 51 11.82 -19.43 -6.13
C GLY A 51 10.35 -19.63 -6.55
N VAL A 52 9.63 -18.56 -6.87
CA VAL A 52 8.25 -18.62 -7.37
C VAL A 52 8.27 -18.72 -8.90
N VAL A 53 7.55 -19.70 -9.45
CA VAL A 53 7.30 -19.78 -10.90
C VAL A 53 6.32 -18.69 -11.29
N VAL A 54 6.71 -17.85 -12.26
CA VAL A 54 5.89 -16.69 -12.67
C VAL A 54 5.53 -16.84 -14.14
N ASP A 55 4.22 -16.93 -14.39
CA ASP A 55 3.61 -16.93 -15.71
C ASP A 55 3.21 -15.51 -16.12
N SER A 56 3.15 -15.28 -17.42
CA SER A 56 2.56 -14.05 -17.97
C SER A 56 1.06 -14.21 -18.13
N ILE A 57 0.30 -13.18 -17.73
CA ILE A 57 -1.14 -13.11 -17.88
C ILE A 57 -1.52 -11.81 -18.59
N SER A 58 -2.35 -11.90 -19.63
CA SER A 58 -2.81 -10.70 -20.34
C SER A 58 -4.12 -10.24 -19.71
N CYS A 59 -4.06 -9.22 -18.86
CA CYS A 59 -5.27 -8.58 -18.29
C CYS A 59 -5.66 -7.28 -19.04
N GLY A 60 -5.10 -7.07 -20.23
CA GLY A 60 -5.32 -5.90 -21.10
C GLY A 60 -4.63 -4.63 -20.59
N PRO A 61 -4.63 -3.56 -21.39
CA PRO A 61 -3.99 -2.32 -20.98
C PRO A 61 -4.65 -1.77 -19.71
N TYR A 62 -3.83 -1.45 -18.71
CA TYR A 62 -4.31 -0.91 -17.44
C TYR A 62 -3.62 0.41 -17.17
N LEU A 63 -4.36 1.50 -17.38
CA LEU A 63 -3.96 2.82 -16.94
C LEU A 63 -4.57 3.10 -15.56
N LEU A 64 -3.80 3.70 -14.68
CA LEU A 64 -4.31 4.25 -13.41
C LEU A 64 -5.26 5.40 -13.71
N GLY A 65 -6.33 5.54 -12.93
CA GLY A 65 -7.27 6.64 -13.06
C GLY A 65 -8.60 6.27 -13.75
N ARG A 66 -9.25 7.26 -14.35
CA ARG A 66 -10.53 7.07 -15.06
C ARG A 66 -10.33 6.18 -16.29
N LYS A 67 -11.15 5.14 -16.39
CA LYS A 67 -11.16 4.23 -17.54
C LYS A 67 -11.91 4.87 -18.70
N SER A 68 -11.37 4.74 -19.90
CA SER A 68 -12.09 5.09 -21.11
C SER A 68 -13.14 4.03 -21.44
N ALA A 69 -14.16 4.40 -22.22
CA ALA A 69 -15.15 3.43 -22.72
C ALA A 69 -14.47 2.33 -23.57
N SER A 70 -13.44 2.69 -24.33
CA SER A 70 -12.66 1.73 -25.13
C SER A 70 -11.89 0.72 -24.28
N ASP A 71 -11.37 1.13 -23.10
CA ASP A 71 -10.71 0.19 -22.17
C ASP A 71 -11.73 -0.79 -21.57
N ALA A 72 -12.92 -0.30 -21.23
CA ALA A 72 -14.00 -1.15 -20.73
C ALA A 72 -14.44 -2.18 -21.78
N LEU A 73 -14.59 -1.75 -23.05
CA LEU A 73 -14.94 -2.64 -24.17
C LEU A 73 -13.86 -3.68 -24.44
N ARG A 74 -12.59 -3.29 -24.47
CA ARG A 74 -11.46 -4.22 -24.64
C ARG A 74 -11.37 -5.22 -23.50
N PHE A 75 -11.61 -4.77 -22.27
CA PHE A 75 -11.65 -5.66 -21.10
C PHE A 75 -12.80 -6.66 -21.21
N ALA A 76 -14.00 -6.21 -21.58
CA ALA A 76 -15.16 -7.06 -21.77
C ALA A 76 -14.95 -8.10 -22.90
N ALA A 77 -14.44 -7.66 -24.05
CA ALA A 77 -14.13 -8.54 -25.17
C ALA A 77 -13.04 -9.56 -24.86
N GLY A 78 -12.04 -9.20 -24.06
CA GLY A 78 -10.96 -10.09 -23.62
C GLY A 78 -11.33 -11.03 -22.47
N PHE A 79 -12.43 -10.74 -21.76
CA PHE A 79 -12.81 -11.41 -20.54
C PHE A 79 -12.91 -12.95 -20.64
N PRO A 80 -13.57 -13.56 -21.66
CA PRO A 80 -13.66 -15.01 -21.76
C PRO A 80 -12.30 -15.70 -21.88
N ARG A 81 -11.41 -15.14 -22.72
CA ARG A 81 -10.05 -15.66 -22.92
C ARG A 81 -9.24 -15.53 -21.64
N PHE A 82 -9.36 -14.41 -20.95
CA PHE A 82 -8.69 -14.13 -19.70
C PHE A 82 -9.12 -15.07 -18.58
N ALA A 83 -10.43 -15.23 -18.39
CA ALA A 83 -11.00 -16.14 -17.39
C ALA A 83 -10.65 -17.62 -17.68
N ALA A 84 -10.71 -18.05 -18.95
CA ALA A 84 -10.25 -19.38 -19.36
C ALA A 84 -8.74 -19.58 -19.16
N GLY A 85 -7.93 -18.52 -19.32
CA GLY A 85 -6.50 -18.54 -19.02
C GLY A 85 -6.23 -18.80 -17.54
N ILE A 86 -6.95 -18.12 -16.64
CA ILE A 86 -6.85 -18.35 -15.19
C ILE A 86 -7.27 -19.78 -14.85
N ALA A 87 -8.37 -20.29 -15.41
CA ALA A 87 -8.82 -21.66 -15.16
C ALA A 87 -7.75 -22.68 -15.58
N ARG A 88 -7.18 -22.53 -16.79
CA ARG A 88 -6.08 -23.42 -17.24
C ARG A 88 -4.85 -23.36 -16.34
N LEU A 89 -4.48 -22.19 -15.84
CA LEU A 89 -3.37 -22.05 -14.89
C LEU A 89 -3.69 -22.72 -13.55
N ALA A 90 -4.92 -22.60 -13.07
CA ALA A 90 -5.37 -23.24 -11.84
C ALA A 90 -5.33 -24.78 -11.96
N ASP A 91 -5.83 -25.32 -13.09
CA ASP A 91 -5.80 -26.76 -13.35
C ASP A 91 -4.36 -27.25 -13.57
N GLY A 92 -3.58 -26.59 -14.43
CA GLY A 92 -2.20 -26.97 -14.75
C GLY A 92 -1.23 -26.85 -13.58
N SER A 93 -1.55 -26.07 -12.55
CA SER A 93 -0.79 -26.00 -11.30
C SER A 93 -1.35 -26.88 -10.18
N ASN A 94 -2.43 -27.61 -10.42
CA ASN A 94 -3.20 -28.32 -9.39
C ASN A 94 -3.45 -27.40 -8.17
N ALA A 95 -3.91 -26.17 -8.44
CA ALA A 95 -4.09 -25.18 -7.40
C ALA A 95 -5.21 -25.61 -6.42
N ASP A 96 -4.92 -25.56 -5.13
CA ASP A 96 -5.89 -25.76 -4.06
C ASP A 96 -6.61 -24.46 -3.71
N LEU A 97 -6.02 -23.31 -4.09
CA LEU A 97 -6.54 -21.96 -3.81
C LEU A 97 -6.09 -20.98 -4.90
N ILE A 98 -7.00 -20.08 -5.30
CA ILE A 98 -6.68 -18.91 -6.13
C ILE A 98 -6.58 -17.69 -5.22
N TYR A 99 -5.37 -17.13 -5.08
CA TYR A 99 -5.10 -15.91 -4.33
C TYR A 99 -5.14 -14.72 -5.29
N VAL A 100 -6.05 -13.77 -5.08
CA VAL A 100 -6.26 -12.62 -5.96
C VAL A 100 -5.78 -11.34 -5.29
N ASN A 101 -4.69 -10.76 -5.81
CA ASN A 101 -4.05 -9.53 -5.28
C ASN A 101 -4.44 -8.30 -6.10
N GLY A 102 -5.73 -8.04 -6.24
CA GLY A 102 -6.22 -6.85 -6.94
C GLY A 102 -7.61 -7.01 -7.52
N PRO A 103 -8.45 -5.96 -7.47
CA PRO A 103 -9.86 -6.06 -7.80
C PRO A 103 -10.14 -6.29 -9.29
N ARG A 104 -9.22 -5.89 -10.19
CA ARG A 104 -9.42 -6.06 -11.64
C ARG A 104 -9.45 -7.52 -12.07
N LEU A 105 -8.70 -8.37 -11.38
CA LEU A 105 -8.63 -9.80 -11.69
C LEU A 105 -9.80 -10.59 -11.09
N LEU A 106 -10.47 -10.01 -10.09
CA LEU A 106 -11.47 -10.71 -9.28
C LEU A 106 -12.65 -11.26 -10.10
N PRO A 107 -13.26 -10.53 -11.07
CA PRO A 107 -14.35 -11.08 -11.86
C PRO A 107 -13.95 -12.33 -12.65
N ALA A 108 -12.79 -12.29 -13.31
CA ALA A 108 -12.31 -13.42 -14.10
C ALA A 108 -11.85 -14.60 -13.21
N ALA A 109 -11.25 -14.30 -12.06
CA ALA A 109 -10.91 -15.32 -11.07
C ALA A 109 -12.17 -15.98 -10.49
N ALA A 110 -13.23 -15.21 -10.20
CA ALA A 110 -14.51 -15.74 -9.72
C ALA A 110 -15.14 -16.69 -10.73
N TRP A 111 -15.11 -16.35 -12.01
CA TRP A 111 -15.57 -17.25 -13.07
C TRP A 111 -14.71 -18.52 -13.15
N ALA A 112 -13.38 -18.38 -13.12
CA ALA A 112 -12.47 -19.52 -13.13
C ALA A 112 -12.69 -20.43 -11.92
N ALA A 113 -12.86 -19.87 -10.74
CA ALA A 113 -13.15 -20.59 -9.50
C ALA A 113 -14.43 -21.44 -9.61
N ARG A 114 -15.50 -20.85 -10.12
CA ARG A 114 -16.78 -21.60 -10.36
C ARG A 114 -16.60 -22.76 -11.33
N ARG A 115 -15.77 -22.57 -12.37
CA ARG A 115 -15.50 -23.60 -13.36
C ARG A 115 -14.62 -24.74 -12.84
N THR A 116 -13.63 -24.41 -12.01
CA THR A 116 -12.62 -25.37 -11.53
C THR A 116 -12.92 -25.92 -10.13
N GLY A 117 -13.94 -25.40 -9.43
CA GLY A 117 -14.25 -25.74 -8.05
C GLY A 117 -13.21 -25.22 -7.04
N ARG A 118 -12.35 -24.29 -7.41
CA ARG A 118 -11.27 -23.80 -6.53
C ARG A 118 -11.74 -22.64 -5.68
N PRO A 119 -11.46 -22.62 -4.35
CA PRO A 119 -11.76 -21.47 -3.50
C PRO A 119 -10.91 -20.24 -3.87
N ILE A 120 -11.42 -19.06 -3.54
CA ILE A 120 -10.72 -17.78 -3.72
C ILE A 120 -10.42 -17.15 -2.37
N LEU A 121 -9.21 -16.59 -2.24
CA LEU A 121 -8.88 -15.54 -1.28
C LEU A 121 -8.62 -14.23 -2.04
N PHE A 122 -9.48 -13.24 -1.85
CA PHE A 122 -9.28 -11.89 -2.37
C PHE A 122 -8.59 -11.00 -1.33
N HIS A 123 -7.45 -10.40 -1.69
CA HIS A 123 -6.74 -9.44 -0.85
C HIS A 123 -6.98 -8.02 -1.35
N CYS A 124 -7.72 -7.24 -0.57
CA CYS A 124 -8.12 -5.87 -0.86
C CYS A 124 -7.14 -4.88 -0.21
N HIS A 125 -6.34 -4.21 -1.05
CA HIS A 125 -5.33 -3.23 -0.61
C HIS A 125 -5.78 -1.77 -0.71
N SER A 126 -6.94 -1.50 -1.30
CA SER A 126 -7.46 -0.14 -1.47
C SER A 126 -8.97 -0.13 -1.43
N ARG A 127 -9.55 0.99 -0.99
CA ARG A 127 -10.99 1.21 -1.08
C ARG A 127 -11.43 1.30 -2.54
N LEU A 128 -12.47 0.59 -2.90
CA LEU A 128 -13.12 0.71 -4.20
C LEU A 128 -14.11 1.88 -4.16
N ALA A 129 -13.61 3.09 -4.46
CA ALA A 129 -14.39 4.31 -4.32
C ALA A 129 -15.52 4.45 -5.37
N GLN A 130 -15.36 3.81 -6.54
CA GLN A 130 -16.34 3.89 -7.63
C GLN A 130 -17.44 2.84 -7.40
N ARG A 131 -18.70 3.28 -7.37
CA ARG A 131 -19.87 2.42 -7.10
C ARG A 131 -19.93 1.18 -8.02
N TYR A 132 -19.66 1.35 -9.31
CA TYR A 132 -19.66 0.22 -10.25
C TYR A 132 -18.51 -0.78 -9.96
N ALA A 133 -17.33 -0.30 -9.55
CA ALA A 133 -16.20 -1.17 -9.25
C ALA A 133 -16.43 -1.98 -7.97
N SER A 134 -16.99 -1.35 -6.92
CA SER A 134 -17.37 -2.06 -5.70
C SER A 134 -18.53 -3.03 -5.92
N TRP A 135 -19.51 -2.67 -6.77
CA TRP A 135 -20.59 -3.57 -7.16
C TRP A 135 -20.08 -4.80 -7.92
N LEU A 136 -19.24 -4.59 -8.96
CA LEU A 136 -18.67 -5.68 -9.76
C LEU A 136 -17.81 -6.61 -8.90
N ALA A 137 -16.96 -6.03 -8.04
CA ALA A 137 -16.17 -6.82 -7.10
C ALA A 137 -17.06 -7.58 -6.12
N GLY A 138 -18.08 -6.93 -5.58
CA GLY A 138 -19.06 -7.53 -4.67
C GLY A 138 -19.79 -8.73 -5.29
N CYS A 139 -20.35 -8.56 -6.48
CA CYS A 139 -20.99 -9.67 -7.22
C CYS A 139 -20.00 -10.83 -7.48
N SER A 140 -18.73 -10.49 -7.77
CA SER A 140 -17.70 -11.52 -7.96
C SER A 140 -17.38 -12.29 -6.68
N LEU A 141 -17.35 -11.60 -5.52
CA LEU A 141 -17.17 -12.24 -4.20
C LEU A 141 -18.34 -13.17 -3.85
N GLU A 142 -19.56 -12.75 -4.13
CA GLU A 142 -20.77 -13.58 -3.91
C GLU A 142 -20.78 -14.79 -4.85
N LEU A 143 -20.54 -14.58 -6.15
CA LEU A 143 -20.51 -15.63 -7.16
C LEU A 143 -19.54 -16.76 -6.78
N ALA A 144 -18.35 -16.42 -6.31
CA ALA A 144 -17.33 -17.40 -5.96
C ALA A 144 -17.37 -17.85 -4.49
N GLY A 145 -18.26 -17.32 -3.65
CA GLY A 145 -18.19 -17.53 -2.21
C GLY A 145 -16.86 -17.11 -1.59
N ALA A 146 -16.19 -16.13 -2.20
CA ALA A 146 -14.80 -15.81 -1.95
C ALA A 146 -14.53 -15.32 -0.52
N ALA A 147 -13.49 -15.88 0.11
CA ALA A 147 -12.90 -15.31 1.31
C ALA A 147 -12.22 -13.98 0.96
N THR A 148 -12.32 -13.01 1.84
CA THR A 148 -11.78 -11.65 1.63
C THR A 148 -10.92 -11.23 2.81
N VAL A 149 -9.71 -10.75 2.53
CA VAL A 149 -8.88 -10.02 3.48
C VAL A 149 -8.79 -8.57 3.02
N ALA A 150 -9.01 -7.62 3.93
CA ALA A 150 -8.79 -6.21 3.66
C ALA A 150 -7.70 -5.65 4.60
N CYS A 151 -6.82 -4.81 4.06
CA CYS A 151 -5.69 -4.25 4.79
C CYS A 151 -6.08 -3.21 5.87
N CYS A 152 -7.32 -2.77 5.92
CA CYS A 152 -7.91 -1.92 6.95
C CYS A 152 -9.44 -1.89 6.82
N ARG A 153 -10.15 -1.39 7.82
CA ARG A 153 -11.61 -1.27 7.82
C ARG A 153 -12.11 -0.33 6.73
N PHE A 154 -11.40 0.77 6.51
CA PHE A 154 -11.73 1.72 5.46
C PHE A 154 -11.70 1.08 4.05
N ALA A 155 -10.74 0.21 3.77
CA ALA A 155 -10.68 -0.54 2.51
C ALA A 155 -11.79 -1.59 2.39
N ALA A 156 -12.19 -2.19 3.52
CA ALA A 156 -13.21 -3.23 3.60
C ALA A 156 -14.63 -2.70 3.38
N GLU A 157 -14.92 -1.47 3.79
CA GLU A 157 -16.27 -0.92 3.92
C GLU A 157 -17.16 -1.12 2.67
N PRO A 158 -16.70 -0.84 1.42
CA PRO A 158 -17.55 -1.04 0.25
C PRO A 158 -17.88 -2.50 -0.06
N LEU A 159 -17.10 -3.43 0.49
CA LEU A 159 -17.22 -4.88 0.23
C LEU A 159 -17.89 -5.64 1.38
N ALA A 160 -18.03 -5.01 2.54
CA ALA A 160 -18.52 -5.68 3.76
C ALA A 160 -19.90 -6.34 3.57
N ARG A 161 -20.83 -5.69 2.87
CA ARG A 161 -22.16 -6.23 2.61
C ARG A 161 -22.15 -7.49 1.74
N TYR A 162 -21.17 -7.63 0.83
CA TYR A 162 -21.05 -8.76 -0.08
C TYR A 162 -20.26 -9.93 0.54
N ALA A 163 -19.21 -9.59 1.26
CA ALA A 163 -18.34 -10.60 1.87
C ALA A 163 -18.92 -11.16 3.19
N GLY A 164 -19.67 -10.36 3.95
CA GLY A 164 -20.28 -10.79 5.22
C GLY A 164 -19.27 -11.42 6.17
N SER A 165 -19.58 -12.62 6.68
CA SER A 165 -18.69 -13.39 7.57
C SER A 165 -17.42 -13.91 6.88
N ARG A 166 -17.30 -13.76 5.56
CA ARG A 166 -16.11 -14.12 4.77
C ARG A 166 -15.08 -12.99 4.69
N LEU A 167 -15.26 -11.89 5.44
CA LEU A 167 -14.36 -10.76 5.50
C LEU A 167 -13.51 -10.81 6.78
N ARG A 168 -12.19 -10.63 6.61
CA ARG A 168 -11.25 -10.43 7.71
C ARG A 168 -10.46 -9.14 7.48
N ILE A 169 -10.14 -8.44 8.57
CA ILE A 169 -9.25 -7.28 8.53
C ILE A 169 -7.88 -7.72 9.03
N ILE A 170 -6.89 -7.65 8.15
CA ILE A 170 -5.49 -7.95 8.47
C ILE A 170 -4.66 -6.73 8.04
N TYR A 171 -4.22 -5.96 9.02
CA TYR A 171 -3.43 -4.75 8.76
C TYR A 171 -2.07 -5.09 8.16
N ASN A 172 -1.62 -4.26 7.23
CA ASN A 172 -0.26 -4.34 6.71
C ASN A 172 0.77 -4.28 7.83
N ALA A 173 1.99 -4.68 7.52
CA ALA A 173 3.11 -4.67 8.45
C ALA A 173 4.29 -3.87 7.90
N ALA A 174 5.21 -3.52 8.78
CA ALA A 174 6.56 -3.10 8.45
C ALA A 174 7.57 -4.06 9.07
N ARG A 175 8.67 -4.29 8.34
CA ARG A 175 9.80 -5.06 8.85
C ARG A 175 10.50 -4.29 9.96
N GLU A 176 11.16 -4.98 10.84
CA GLU A 176 12.11 -4.36 11.75
C GLU A 176 13.25 -3.71 10.94
N PRO A 177 13.62 -2.45 11.23
CA PRO A 177 14.73 -1.81 10.55
C PRO A 177 16.04 -2.55 10.87
N PRO A 178 16.94 -2.72 9.89
CA PRO A 178 18.19 -3.46 10.09
C PRO A 178 19.14 -2.79 11.08
N GLN A 179 18.96 -1.49 11.30
CA GLN A 179 19.73 -0.71 12.26
C GLN A 179 18.81 0.18 13.08
N LYS A 180 19.08 0.25 14.39
CA LYS A 180 18.37 1.20 15.26
C LYS A 180 18.72 2.64 14.84
N ARG A 181 17.73 3.51 14.86
CA ARG A 181 17.93 4.94 14.65
C ARG A 181 18.85 5.50 15.75
N SER A 182 19.99 6.05 15.35
CA SER A 182 20.87 6.76 16.28
C SER A 182 20.23 8.10 16.68
N PRO A 183 20.31 8.50 17.95
CA PRO A 183 19.92 9.84 18.36
C PRO A 183 20.68 10.90 17.55
N ARG A 184 19.97 11.89 17.02
CA ARG A 184 20.59 13.01 16.31
C ARG A 184 20.87 14.13 17.29
N GLY A 185 22.09 14.66 17.27
CA GLY A 185 22.48 15.74 18.16
C GLY A 185 21.63 17.01 17.97
N PRO A 186 21.56 17.88 18.96
CA PRO A 186 20.72 19.10 18.94
C PRO A 186 21.09 20.09 17.81
N SER A 187 22.32 20.05 17.31
CA SER A 187 22.81 20.85 16.18
C SER A 187 22.62 20.17 14.82
N ALA A 188 22.03 18.99 14.75
CA ALA A 188 21.80 18.32 13.48
C ALA A 188 20.76 19.08 12.65
N LEU A 189 21.01 19.19 11.34
CA LEU A 189 20.10 19.81 10.39
C LEU A 189 18.74 19.12 10.44
N LEU A 190 17.67 19.88 10.71
CA LEU A 190 16.29 19.37 10.79
C LEU A 190 15.84 18.80 9.43
N ARG A 191 15.31 17.58 9.42
CA ARG A 191 14.81 16.91 8.22
C ARG A 191 13.35 16.52 8.36
N ILE A 192 12.50 17.11 7.53
CA ILE A 192 11.05 16.85 7.47
C ILE A 192 10.76 16.23 6.12
N GLY A 193 10.15 15.03 6.07
CA GLY A 193 10.05 14.32 4.81
C GLY A 193 8.69 13.71 4.53
N VAL A 194 8.42 13.53 3.24
CA VAL A 194 7.34 12.70 2.68
C VAL A 194 7.97 11.53 1.94
N VAL A 195 7.51 10.32 2.21
CA VAL A 195 7.98 9.09 1.55
C VAL A 195 6.80 8.38 0.91
N GLY A 196 6.93 8.06 -0.38
CA GLY A 196 5.91 7.34 -1.13
C GLY A 196 5.86 7.74 -2.61
N ARG A 197 5.13 6.97 -3.38
CA ARG A 197 4.93 7.23 -4.81
C ARG A 197 4.51 8.69 -5.06
N ILE A 198 5.11 9.32 -6.07
CA ILE A 198 4.70 10.65 -6.53
C ILE A 198 3.34 10.53 -7.22
N ALA A 199 2.31 11.08 -6.59
CA ALA A 199 0.95 11.10 -7.10
C ALA A 199 0.12 12.15 -6.35
N PRO A 200 -0.86 12.80 -7.03
CA PRO A 200 -1.67 13.86 -6.42
C PRO A 200 -2.34 13.44 -5.10
N GLU A 201 -2.84 12.22 -5.04
CA GLU A 201 -3.50 11.68 -3.84
C GLU A 201 -2.57 11.51 -2.62
N LYS A 202 -1.25 11.57 -2.82
CA LYS A 202 -0.25 11.49 -1.73
C LYS A 202 0.06 12.85 -1.09
N GLY A 203 -0.37 13.95 -1.72
CA GLY A 203 -0.31 15.28 -1.13
C GLY A 203 1.08 15.91 -1.03
N GLN A 204 2.05 15.50 -1.89
CA GLN A 204 3.37 16.13 -1.89
C GLN A 204 3.28 17.63 -2.22
N ALA A 205 2.31 18.07 -3.04
CA ALA A 205 2.08 19.47 -3.32
C ALA A 205 1.61 20.24 -2.07
N GLU A 206 0.73 19.64 -1.27
CA GLU A 206 0.27 20.19 0.02
C GLU A 206 1.44 20.32 1.01
N PHE A 207 2.33 19.32 1.01
CA PHE A 207 3.56 19.36 1.82
C PHE A 207 4.48 20.51 1.40
N LEU A 208 4.73 20.70 0.10
CA LEU A 208 5.58 21.79 -0.39
C LEU A 208 4.96 23.18 -0.14
N ARG A 209 3.63 23.31 -0.29
CA ARG A 209 2.94 24.55 0.09
C ARG A 209 3.05 24.82 1.59
N ALA A 210 2.92 23.80 2.43
CA ALA A 210 3.15 23.93 3.88
C ALA A 210 4.61 24.26 4.19
N ALA A 211 5.58 23.65 3.49
CA ALA A 211 6.99 23.93 3.63
C ALA A 211 7.33 25.40 3.33
N ARG A 212 6.69 25.99 2.31
CA ARG A 212 6.84 27.41 1.98
C ARG A 212 6.38 28.35 3.09
N LEU A 213 5.31 27.97 3.80
CA LEU A 213 4.81 28.73 4.95
C LEU A 213 5.71 28.55 6.18
N LEU A 214 6.35 27.38 6.31
CA LEU A 214 7.17 27.02 7.46
C LEU A 214 8.61 27.52 7.39
N ALA A 215 9.22 27.50 6.20
CA ALA A 215 10.64 27.73 6.03
C ALA A 215 11.17 29.02 6.68
N PRO A 216 10.42 30.17 6.66
CA PRO A 216 10.90 31.40 7.31
C PRO A 216 10.99 31.34 8.84
N SER A 217 10.24 30.42 9.48
CA SER A 217 10.12 30.31 10.95
C SER A 217 10.89 29.13 11.54
N LEU A 218 11.47 28.27 10.72
CA LEU A 218 12.24 27.11 11.17
C LEU A 218 13.74 27.41 11.26
N PRO A 219 14.47 26.71 12.14
CA PRO A 219 15.92 26.67 12.06
C PRO A 219 16.34 26.06 10.71
N PRO A 220 17.65 26.11 10.35
CA PRO A 220 18.13 25.49 9.13
C PRO A 220 17.60 24.06 8.98
N CYS A 221 16.87 23.80 7.90
CA CYS A 221 16.18 22.54 7.68
C CYS A 221 16.28 22.07 6.22
N ARG A 222 15.95 20.79 6.01
CA ARG A 222 15.74 20.19 4.69
C ARG A 222 14.35 19.56 4.64
N PHE A 223 13.63 19.86 3.58
CA PHE A 223 12.42 19.14 3.21
C PHE A 223 12.82 18.00 2.28
N VAL A 224 12.33 16.80 2.56
CA VAL A 224 12.74 15.60 1.82
C VAL A 224 11.52 15.01 1.11
N ILE A 225 11.63 14.76 -0.19
CA ILE A 225 10.66 13.98 -0.96
C ILE A 225 11.35 12.72 -1.47
N CYS A 226 10.97 11.56 -0.93
CA CYS A 226 11.47 10.27 -1.35
C CYS A 226 10.36 9.49 -2.07
N GLY A 227 10.59 9.22 -3.34
CA GLY A 227 9.66 8.52 -4.22
C GLY A 227 9.76 9.00 -5.65
N ASP A 228 9.06 8.32 -6.54
CA ASP A 228 9.00 8.67 -7.96
C ASP A 228 7.62 8.36 -8.54
N ALA A 229 7.38 8.81 -9.77
CA ALA A 229 6.22 8.44 -10.56
C ALA A 229 6.33 6.96 -10.95
N LEU A 230 5.34 6.16 -10.59
CA LEU A 230 5.27 4.75 -10.95
C LEU A 230 4.14 4.50 -11.94
N PHE A 231 4.16 3.33 -12.58
CA PHE A 231 3.09 2.81 -13.43
C PHE A 231 2.91 3.56 -14.76
N SER A 232 3.95 4.20 -15.29
CA SER A 232 3.94 4.92 -16.59
C SER A 232 2.72 5.85 -16.76
N ASP A 233 2.34 6.55 -15.69
CA ASP A 233 1.18 7.45 -15.67
C ASP A 233 1.57 8.85 -16.16
N PRO A 234 1.04 9.33 -17.30
CA PRO A 234 1.30 10.70 -17.79
C PRO A 234 0.85 11.79 -16.80
N GLY A 235 -0.14 11.49 -15.97
CA GLY A 235 -0.59 12.39 -14.90
C GLY A 235 0.45 12.54 -13.80
N ALA A 236 1.14 11.45 -13.45
CA ALA A 236 2.20 11.47 -12.46
C ALA A 236 3.41 12.28 -12.92
N GLU A 237 3.75 12.23 -14.20
CA GLU A 237 4.84 13.04 -14.76
C GLU A 237 4.52 14.55 -14.73
N ARG A 238 3.29 14.95 -15.10
CA ARG A 238 2.85 16.35 -14.95
C ARG A 238 2.86 16.80 -13.49
N TYR A 239 2.45 15.93 -12.58
CA TYR A 239 2.47 16.22 -11.16
C TYR A 239 3.90 16.34 -10.63
N ARG A 240 4.83 15.52 -11.10
CA ARG A 240 6.25 15.62 -10.76
C ARG A 240 6.81 16.99 -11.17
N LYS A 241 6.53 17.49 -12.37
CA LYS A 241 6.91 18.84 -12.81
C LYS A 241 6.37 19.91 -11.88
N LEU A 242 5.09 19.85 -11.54
CA LEU A 242 4.47 20.75 -10.56
C LEU A 242 5.22 20.75 -9.21
N LEU A 243 5.69 19.59 -8.73
CA LEU A 243 6.44 19.52 -7.48
C LEU A 243 7.78 20.26 -7.56
N TYR A 244 8.49 20.16 -8.68
CA TYR A 244 9.73 20.94 -8.87
C TYR A 244 9.45 22.45 -8.91
N GLU A 245 8.39 22.89 -9.56
CA GLU A 245 7.95 24.30 -9.57
C GLU A 245 7.61 24.78 -8.14
N LEU A 246 6.86 24.02 -7.38
CA LEU A 246 6.52 24.32 -5.98
C LEU A 246 7.74 24.32 -5.05
N ALA A 247 8.76 23.55 -5.37
CA ALA A 247 10.00 23.46 -4.58
C ALA A 247 10.98 24.61 -4.87
N ALA A 248 10.78 25.38 -5.95
CA ALA A 248 11.69 26.45 -6.33
C ALA A 248 11.92 27.43 -5.16
N GLY A 249 13.19 27.68 -4.81
CA GLY A 249 13.60 28.54 -3.69
C GLY A 249 13.41 27.95 -2.30
N LEU A 250 13.02 26.67 -2.18
CA LEU A 250 12.96 25.95 -0.91
C LEU A 250 14.14 24.97 -0.78
N PRO A 251 14.61 24.67 0.44
CA PRO A 251 15.65 23.67 0.68
C PRO A 251 15.07 22.25 0.60
N VAL A 252 14.72 21.79 -0.61
CA VAL A 252 14.10 20.49 -0.87
C VAL A 252 15.08 19.52 -1.49
N ASP A 253 15.16 18.32 -0.94
CA ASP A 253 15.90 17.19 -1.50
C ASP A 253 14.93 16.19 -2.14
N PHE A 254 15.00 16.00 -3.46
CA PHE A 254 14.30 14.94 -4.17
C PHE A 254 15.20 13.71 -4.28
N LEU A 255 14.84 12.60 -3.59
CA LEU A 255 15.69 11.41 -3.49
C LEU A 255 15.40 10.35 -4.55
N GLY A 256 14.35 10.54 -5.36
CA GLY A 256 13.87 9.52 -6.28
C GLY A 256 13.29 8.28 -5.57
N TRP A 257 13.02 7.24 -6.37
CA TRP A 257 12.54 5.97 -5.82
C TRP A 257 13.64 5.26 -5.04
N ARG A 258 13.28 4.70 -3.89
CA ARG A 258 14.15 3.87 -3.06
C ARG A 258 13.48 2.54 -2.76
N THR A 259 14.18 1.44 -3.06
CA THR A 259 13.72 0.09 -2.71
C THR A 259 13.69 -0.09 -1.20
N GLU A 260 14.73 0.41 -0.52
CA GLU A 260 14.82 0.43 0.94
C GLU A 260 14.59 1.86 1.45
N VAL A 261 13.55 2.03 2.25
CA VAL A 261 13.19 3.35 2.80
C VAL A 261 13.81 3.63 4.18
N TRP A 262 14.37 2.60 4.83
CA TRP A 262 14.96 2.71 6.17
C TRP A 262 16.07 3.75 6.27
N PRO A 263 17.03 3.83 5.32
CA PRO A 263 18.08 4.84 5.39
C PRO A 263 17.54 6.28 5.31
N VAL A 264 16.44 6.47 4.59
CA VAL A 264 15.77 7.77 4.51
C VAL A 264 15.01 8.06 5.80
N LEU A 265 14.15 7.13 6.23
CA LEU A 265 13.33 7.29 7.44
C LEU A 265 14.20 7.54 8.68
N SER A 266 15.29 6.78 8.85
CA SER A 266 16.18 6.94 10.01
C SER A 266 16.81 8.33 10.13
N GLN A 267 16.89 9.06 9.03
CA GLN A 267 17.42 10.42 8.97
C GLN A 267 16.36 11.51 9.15
N LEU A 268 15.06 11.17 9.10
CA LEU A 268 13.99 12.14 9.29
C LEU A 268 13.78 12.46 10.77
N ASP A 269 13.55 13.71 11.09
CA ASP A 269 13.07 14.16 12.39
C ASP A 269 11.53 14.10 12.47
N LEU A 270 10.87 14.16 11.31
CA LEU A 270 9.43 14.09 11.18
C LEU A 270 9.04 13.49 9.82
N LEU A 271 8.21 12.44 9.83
CA LEU A 271 7.51 12.00 8.64
C LEU A 271 6.17 12.75 8.52
N VAL A 272 5.91 13.30 7.34
CA VAL A 272 4.62 13.90 7.00
C VAL A 272 3.90 13.01 6.00
N THR A 273 2.63 12.70 6.26
CA THR A 273 1.78 11.92 5.35
C THR A 273 0.52 12.70 5.00
N PRO A 274 0.61 13.68 4.09
CA PRO A 274 -0.46 14.62 3.79
C PRO A 274 -1.38 14.10 2.69
N SER A 275 -1.70 12.81 2.71
CA SER A 275 -2.56 12.18 1.71
C SER A 275 -3.96 12.79 1.74
N ILE A 276 -4.44 13.26 0.57
CA ILE A 276 -5.71 13.99 0.43
C ILE A 276 -6.86 13.14 -0.12
N ARG A 277 -6.56 12.01 -0.73
CA ARG A 277 -7.55 11.08 -1.28
C ARG A 277 -7.34 9.69 -0.70
N GLU A 278 -8.17 9.36 0.22
CA GLU A 278 -8.53 8.03 0.74
C GLU A 278 -7.46 6.93 0.60
N PRO A 279 -6.22 7.11 1.09
CA PRO A 279 -5.29 5.99 1.11
C PRO A 279 -5.90 4.89 1.99
N ALA A 280 -5.76 3.64 1.57
CA ALA A 280 -5.99 2.53 2.49
C ALA A 280 -4.94 2.57 3.63
N ALA A 281 -4.43 1.51 4.13
CA ALA A 281 -3.35 1.55 5.12
C ALA A 281 -2.04 2.03 4.49
N THR A 282 -1.46 3.09 5.02
CA THR A 282 -0.21 3.68 4.52
C THR A 282 0.98 3.01 5.19
N ARG A 283 1.64 2.08 4.50
CA ARG A 283 2.79 1.32 5.04
C ARG A 283 3.89 2.21 5.63
N VAL A 284 4.17 3.34 4.98
CA VAL A 284 5.25 4.24 5.43
C VAL A 284 5.06 4.76 6.85
N ILE A 285 3.83 4.85 7.35
CA ILE A 285 3.56 5.19 8.75
C ILE A 285 4.05 4.07 9.66
N LEU A 286 3.80 2.81 9.30
CA LEU A 286 4.26 1.65 10.06
C LEU A 286 5.78 1.53 10.02
N GLU A 287 6.39 1.83 8.89
CA GLU A 287 7.84 1.88 8.69
C GLU A 287 8.49 3.01 9.52
N ALA A 288 7.84 4.18 9.59
CA ALA A 288 8.27 5.27 10.47
C ALA A 288 8.17 4.89 11.95
N TYR A 289 7.10 4.21 12.35
CA TYR A 289 6.93 3.70 13.71
C TYR A 289 8.03 2.69 14.07
N ALA A 290 8.34 1.76 13.16
CA ALA A 290 9.44 0.83 13.34
C ALA A 290 10.78 1.55 13.57
N CYS A 291 11.02 2.65 12.84
CA CYS A 291 12.19 3.51 12.96
C CYS A 291 12.14 4.52 14.11
N ARG A 292 11.07 4.55 14.92
CA ARG A 292 10.84 5.60 15.94
C ARG A 292 10.88 7.01 15.36
N VAL A 293 10.29 7.19 14.19
CA VAL A 293 10.11 8.49 13.54
C VAL A 293 8.70 8.99 13.83
N PRO A 294 8.56 10.18 14.42
CA PRO A 294 7.24 10.75 14.67
C PRO A 294 6.52 11.08 13.38
N VAL A 295 5.18 11.03 13.40
CA VAL A 295 4.33 11.17 12.23
C VAL A 295 3.36 12.33 12.40
N VAL A 296 3.25 13.19 11.38
CA VAL A 296 2.15 14.12 11.18
C VAL A 296 1.40 13.73 9.91
N ALA A 297 0.08 13.62 9.97
CA ALA A 297 -0.70 13.13 8.83
C ALA A 297 -2.06 13.85 8.72
N PHE A 298 -2.61 13.90 7.51
CA PHE A 298 -4.03 14.20 7.33
C PHE A 298 -4.88 12.98 7.74
N PRO A 299 -6.05 13.17 8.38
CA PRO A 299 -6.94 12.09 8.80
C PRO A 299 -7.72 11.52 7.62
N SER A 300 -7.03 11.08 6.58
CA SER A 300 -7.60 10.59 5.33
C SER A 300 -7.58 9.06 5.27
N GLY A 301 -8.67 8.48 4.80
CA GLY A 301 -8.76 7.05 4.55
C GLY A 301 -8.55 6.19 5.79
N GLY A 302 -7.66 5.20 5.69
CA GLY A 302 -7.30 4.30 6.79
C GLY A 302 -6.23 4.85 7.75
N ILE A 303 -5.76 6.09 7.57
CA ILE A 303 -4.74 6.69 8.46
C ILE A 303 -5.21 6.78 9.91
N PRO A 304 -6.47 7.18 10.23
CA PRO A 304 -6.94 7.21 11.61
C PRO A 304 -7.04 5.83 12.29
N GLU A 305 -6.97 4.74 11.54
CA GLU A 305 -6.94 3.40 12.11
C GLU A 305 -5.55 3.00 12.67
N VAL A 306 -4.50 3.71 12.24
CA VAL A 306 -3.11 3.45 12.65
C VAL A 306 -2.47 4.60 13.41
N VAL A 307 -2.96 5.84 13.23
CA VAL A 307 -2.49 7.03 13.95
C VAL A 307 -3.52 7.46 14.98
N VAL A 308 -3.16 7.39 16.25
CA VAL A 308 -3.95 7.93 17.36
C VAL A 308 -3.46 9.35 17.65
N ASP A 309 -4.31 10.37 17.37
CA ASP A 309 -3.92 11.78 17.50
C ASP A 309 -3.41 12.13 18.88
N GLY A 310 -2.28 12.83 18.92
CA GLY A 310 -1.59 13.25 20.13
C GLY A 310 -0.92 12.13 20.93
N LYS A 311 -1.11 10.85 20.55
CA LYS A 311 -0.54 9.68 21.24
C LYS A 311 0.54 8.98 20.44
N THR A 312 0.21 8.47 19.24
CA THR A 312 1.18 7.76 18.38
C THR A 312 1.64 8.59 17.18
N GLY A 313 1.05 9.75 17.00
CA GLY A 313 1.32 10.71 15.93
C GLY A 313 0.36 11.88 16.06
N PHE A 314 0.31 12.72 15.04
CA PHE A 314 -0.51 13.94 15.06
C PHE A 314 -1.35 14.02 13.78
N LEU A 315 -2.65 14.10 13.96
CA LEU A 315 -3.58 14.31 12.87
C LEU A 315 -3.86 15.80 12.67
N VAL A 316 -4.02 16.20 11.42
CA VAL A 316 -4.21 17.61 11.04
C VAL A 316 -5.57 17.80 10.40
N SER A 317 -6.42 18.58 11.04
CA SER A 317 -7.72 18.98 10.50
C SER A 317 -7.86 20.50 10.66
N PRO A 318 -8.33 21.24 9.62
CA PRO A 318 -8.64 20.76 8.27
C PRO A 318 -7.39 20.30 7.49
N SER A 319 -7.59 19.47 6.46
CA SER A 319 -6.50 18.95 5.60
C SER A 319 -6.02 20.01 4.60
N THR A 320 -5.44 21.10 5.10
CA THR A 320 -4.93 22.22 4.31
C THR A 320 -3.43 22.45 4.54
N PRO A 321 -2.70 23.05 3.58
CA PRO A 321 -1.29 23.39 3.75
C PRO A 321 -1.02 24.30 4.96
N ALA A 322 -1.91 25.26 5.23
CA ALA A 322 -1.75 26.19 6.37
C ALA A 322 -1.90 25.45 7.71
N ALA A 323 -2.92 24.59 7.86
CA ALA A 323 -3.10 23.78 9.06
C ALA A 323 -1.95 22.76 9.24
N LEU A 324 -1.43 22.21 8.14
CA LEU A 324 -0.27 21.33 8.16
C LEU A 324 0.97 22.07 8.66
N ALA A 325 1.24 23.27 8.13
CA ALA A 325 2.34 24.11 8.57
C ALA A 325 2.24 24.44 10.07
N ALA A 326 1.09 24.93 10.52
CA ALA A 326 0.86 25.25 11.92
C ALA A 326 1.06 24.03 12.86
N LYS A 327 0.55 22.85 12.47
CA LYS A 327 0.74 21.62 13.26
C LYS A 327 2.22 21.23 13.31
N ILE A 328 2.94 21.24 12.19
CA ILE A 328 4.38 20.90 12.15
C ILE A 328 5.16 21.86 13.06
N ALA A 329 4.96 23.18 12.96
CA ALA A 329 5.60 24.15 13.85
C ALA A 329 5.31 23.85 15.34
N SER A 330 4.03 23.62 15.66
CA SER A 330 3.61 23.33 17.04
C SER A 330 4.23 22.06 17.62
N VAL A 331 4.36 20.98 16.83
CA VAL A 331 4.94 19.72 17.35
C VAL A 331 6.45 19.78 17.44
N LEU A 332 7.12 20.49 16.52
CA LEU A 332 8.56 20.69 16.57
C LEU A 332 8.98 21.54 17.78
N ALA A 333 8.19 22.54 18.16
CA ALA A 333 8.40 23.34 19.35
C ALA A 333 8.25 22.56 20.67
N ARG A 334 7.62 21.36 20.64
CA ARG A 334 7.37 20.52 21.81
C ARG A 334 8.11 19.19 21.69
N ARG A 335 9.42 19.22 21.73
CA ARG A 335 10.30 18.08 21.44
C ARG A 335 9.97 16.84 22.28
N THR A 336 9.72 16.99 23.58
CA THR A 336 9.35 15.88 24.47
C THR A 336 8.06 15.17 24.04
N LYS A 337 7.07 15.95 23.58
CA LYS A 337 5.80 15.40 23.06
C LYS A 337 6.02 14.66 21.74
N LEU A 338 6.89 15.18 20.89
CA LEU A 338 7.26 14.55 19.61
C LEU A 338 7.95 13.20 19.85
N GLU A 339 8.92 13.17 20.75
CA GLU A 339 9.66 11.95 21.13
C GLU A 339 8.74 10.91 21.80
N SER A 340 7.84 11.34 22.70
CA SER A 340 6.85 10.47 23.31
C SER A 340 5.90 9.83 22.29
N ALA A 341 5.46 10.60 21.29
CA ALA A 341 4.61 10.08 20.22
C ALA A 341 5.37 9.08 19.33
N ALA A 342 6.64 9.33 19.04
CA ALA A 342 7.48 8.40 18.28
C ALA A 342 7.68 7.07 19.03
N LEU A 343 7.90 7.13 20.34
CA LEU A 343 8.02 5.94 21.18
C LEU A 343 6.68 5.17 21.25
N ALA A 344 5.58 5.86 21.48
CA ALA A 344 4.25 5.24 21.52
C ALA A 344 3.87 4.60 20.17
N GLY A 345 4.23 5.24 19.04
CA GLY A 345 4.08 4.66 17.71
C GLY A 345 4.90 3.40 17.53
N HIS A 346 6.15 3.38 18.04
CA HIS A 346 7.00 2.20 17.99
C HIS A 346 6.45 1.04 18.85
N VAL A 347 5.92 1.32 20.04
CA VAL A 347 5.26 0.31 20.88
C VAL A 347 4.05 -0.27 20.15
N LEU A 348 3.20 0.59 19.58
CA LEU A 348 2.05 0.15 18.79
C LEU A 348 2.45 -0.71 17.59
N TRP A 349 3.55 -0.35 16.89
CA TRP A 349 4.07 -1.17 15.80
C TRP A 349 4.48 -2.56 16.29
N ARG A 350 5.22 -2.65 17.39
CA ARG A 350 5.64 -3.95 17.96
C ARG A 350 4.47 -4.83 18.35
N GLU A 351 3.41 -4.24 18.87
CA GLU A 351 2.22 -4.98 19.32
C GLU A 351 1.32 -5.43 18.16
N ARG A 352 1.22 -4.62 17.09
CA ARG A 352 0.15 -4.80 16.11
C ARG A 352 0.58 -4.84 14.65
N PHE A 353 1.79 -4.44 14.31
CA PHE A 353 2.17 -4.21 12.91
C PHE A 353 3.51 -4.83 12.53
N THR A 354 3.95 -5.86 13.26
CA THR A 354 5.16 -6.61 12.92
C THR A 354 4.91 -7.56 11.74
N LEU A 355 6.00 -7.90 11.06
CA LEU A 355 5.96 -8.79 9.91
C LEU A 355 5.55 -10.22 10.30
N GLU A 356 5.99 -10.69 11.49
CA GLU A 356 5.64 -12.02 12.03
C GLU A 356 4.13 -12.13 12.23
N ARG A 357 3.51 -11.12 12.87
CA ARG A 357 2.06 -11.09 13.07
C ARG A 357 1.33 -11.13 11.72
N TYR A 358 1.71 -10.26 10.78
CA TYR A 358 1.10 -10.22 9.45
C TYR A 358 1.19 -11.56 8.74
N ARG A 359 2.37 -12.20 8.75
CA ARG A 359 2.59 -13.51 8.14
C ARG A 359 1.72 -14.59 8.78
N SER A 360 1.68 -14.64 10.11
CA SER A 360 0.84 -15.58 10.84
C SER A 360 -0.63 -15.42 10.50
N GLU A 361 -1.17 -14.20 10.61
CA GLU A 361 -2.58 -13.92 10.29
C GLU A 361 -2.93 -14.21 8.82
N MET A 362 -2.02 -13.91 7.88
CA MET A 362 -2.24 -14.17 6.46
C MET A 362 -2.17 -15.67 6.14
N VAL A 363 -1.25 -16.42 6.75
CA VAL A 363 -1.19 -17.88 6.61
C VAL A 363 -2.49 -18.53 7.14
N ASP A 364 -3.00 -18.04 8.27
CA ASP A 364 -4.27 -18.50 8.82
C ASP A 364 -5.46 -18.13 7.91
N ALA A 365 -5.43 -16.94 7.30
CA ALA A 365 -6.46 -16.55 6.34
C ALA A 365 -6.41 -17.37 5.04
N VAL A 366 -5.23 -17.71 4.55
CA VAL A 366 -5.04 -18.61 3.39
C VAL A 366 -5.58 -20.01 3.72
N SER A 367 -5.22 -20.56 4.88
CA SER A 367 -5.72 -21.85 5.35
C SER A 367 -7.25 -21.86 5.52
N TRP A 368 -7.79 -20.78 6.07
CA TRP A 368 -9.23 -20.61 6.25
C TRP A 368 -9.98 -20.52 4.91
N ALA A 369 -9.43 -19.82 3.94
CA ALA A 369 -10.00 -19.70 2.60
C ALA A 369 -10.01 -21.06 1.87
N ALA A 370 -8.91 -21.81 1.95
CA ALA A 370 -8.79 -23.12 1.32
C ALA A 370 -9.80 -24.15 1.85
N ARG A 371 -10.21 -24.07 3.12
CA ARG A 371 -11.21 -24.97 3.71
C ARG A 371 -12.66 -24.64 3.32
N ARG A 372 -12.91 -23.64 2.52
CA ARG A 372 -14.25 -23.19 2.11
C ARG A 372 -14.64 -23.60 0.69
N GLY A 373 -13.74 -24.28 0.00
CA GLY A 373 -13.95 -24.82 -1.34
C GLY A 373 -14.49 -26.24 -1.38
#